data_be2256bb7d1383060c0df0642fa136c6
#
_entry.id   be2256bb7d1383060c0df0642fa136c6
#
_cell.length_a   1.000
_cell.length_b   1.000
_cell.length_c   1.000
_cell.angle_alpha   90.00
_cell.angle_beta   90.00
_cell.angle_gamma   90.00
#
_symmetry.space_group_name_H-M   'P 1'
#
loop_
_entity.id
_entity.type
_entity.pdbx_description
1 polymer ?
#
loop_
_entity_poly.entity_id
_entity_poly.type
_entity_poly.pdbx_seq_one_letter_code
_entity_poly.pdbx_strand_id
1 'polypeptide(L)'
;MNRPFEGLPDETDWVALREVVPAATARLQLLAEPDRDVTLSTVLPLAWPAMVRADGRVFLGLQVAARSGDVSRDLGWALEQALAAPPGSPIQPVGLPGKGARLQDLLAPTPLKLTVHEGFDYWIEGAADAEGEVATSLERANASVVPTVRLSSVVSAYWCRMRERTHLRWVLPEAEEPLLDALARLSVNGGLGIGADTRYVGSFRAHGLLVPVWDLPSDREADALEEPVAALRARLDEALGSPGPLTTDERRARAGLLSRQLTLR
;
A
#
# COMPACT_ATOMS: atom_id res chain seq x y z
N MET A 1 15.41 -8.78 1.08
CA MET A 1 15.59 -7.41 1.61
C MET A 1 14.39 -7.05 2.47
N ASN A 2 14.62 -6.55 3.68
CA ASN A 2 13.51 -6.33 4.62
C ASN A 2 12.68 -5.08 4.30
N ARG A 3 13.28 -4.05 3.65
CA ARG A 3 12.63 -2.77 3.32
C ARG A 3 12.92 -2.39 1.86
N PRO A 4 12.22 -3.02 0.91
CA PRO A 4 12.52 -2.91 -0.52
C PRO A 4 12.21 -1.53 -1.11
N PHE A 5 11.32 -0.75 -0.50
CA PHE A 5 10.91 0.58 -0.99
C PHE A 5 11.59 1.73 -0.25
N GLU A 6 12.50 1.44 0.69
CA GLU A 6 13.28 2.47 1.38
C GLU A 6 14.06 3.33 0.39
N GLY A 7 13.96 4.65 0.56
CA GLY A 7 14.57 5.64 -0.32
C GLY A 7 13.72 6.08 -1.52
N LEU A 8 12.58 5.41 -1.80
CA LEU A 8 11.57 5.96 -2.71
C LEU A 8 10.73 7.04 -1.98
N PRO A 9 10.36 8.14 -2.66
CA PRO A 9 9.33 9.03 -2.14
C PRO A 9 8.05 8.26 -1.82
N ASP A 10 7.35 8.68 -0.76
CA ASP A 10 6.09 8.07 -0.34
C ASP A 10 6.19 6.54 -0.10
N GLU A 11 7.28 6.09 0.51
CA GLU A 11 7.53 4.66 0.79
C GLU A 11 6.31 3.97 1.42
N THR A 12 5.61 4.64 2.33
CA THR A 12 4.42 4.09 2.98
C THR A 12 3.27 3.82 2.00
N ASP A 13 3.13 4.65 0.97
CA ASP A 13 2.13 4.42 -0.09
C ASP A 13 2.56 3.25 -1.00
N TRP A 14 3.85 3.08 -1.31
CA TRP A 14 4.33 1.89 -2.02
C TRP A 14 3.98 0.60 -1.27
N VAL A 15 4.19 0.60 0.05
CA VAL A 15 3.82 -0.54 0.91
C VAL A 15 2.31 -0.74 0.94
N ALA A 16 1.53 0.35 1.09
CA ALA A 16 0.08 0.27 1.12
C ALA A 16 -0.51 -0.26 -0.19
N LEU A 17 -0.03 0.22 -1.33
CA LEU A 17 -0.44 -0.25 -2.66
C LEU A 17 -0.16 -1.72 -2.90
N ARG A 18 0.90 -2.23 -2.28
CA ARG A 18 1.25 -3.64 -2.41
C ARG A 18 0.43 -4.56 -1.51
N GLU A 19 0.09 -4.12 -0.28
CA GLU A 19 -0.45 -5.02 0.76
C GLU A 19 -1.87 -4.67 1.22
N VAL A 20 -2.31 -3.42 0.98
CA VAL A 20 -3.55 -2.90 1.58
C VAL A 20 -4.58 -2.51 0.53
N VAL A 21 -4.15 -1.87 -0.54
CA VAL A 21 -5.04 -1.28 -1.55
C VAL A 21 -5.24 -2.24 -2.72
N PRO A 22 -6.47 -2.66 -3.01
CA PRO A 22 -6.72 -3.64 -4.08
C PRO A 22 -6.59 -3.05 -5.48
N ALA A 23 -7.12 -1.86 -5.70
CA ALA A 23 -7.17 -1.24 -7.02
C ALA A 23 -6.73 0.23 -6.96
N ALA A 24 -5.56 0.53 -7.49
CA ALA A 24 -5.05 1.89 -7.56
C ALA A 24 -4.02 2.03 -8.69
N THR A 25 -3.83 3.28 -9.12
CA THR A 25 -2.80 3.67 -10.09
C THR A 25 -2.04 4.89 -9.62
N ALA A 26 -0.79 5.03 -10.08
CA ALA A 26 0.00 6.25 -9.95
C ALA A 26 0.89 6.44 -11.18
N ARG A 27 1.08 7.69 -11.60
CA ARG A 27 2.05 7.97 -12.66
C ARG A 27 3.47 7.91 -12.09
N LEU A 28 4.37 7.23 -12.79
CA LEU A 28 5.79 7.18 -12.48
C LEU A 28 6.57 8.08 -13.45
N GLN A 29 7.60 8.72 -12.95
CA GLN A 29 8.55 9.48 -13.76
C GLN A 29 9.90 8.75 -13.75
N LEU A 30 10.45 8.48 -14.94
CA LEU A 30 11.75 7.85 -15.09
C LEU A 30 12.88 8.88 -15.01
N LEU A 31 14.04 8.46 -14.51
CA LEU A 31 15.25 9.28 -14.52
C LEU A 31 15.79 9.50 -15.94
N ALA A 32 15.87 8.42 -16.73
CA ALA A 32 16.47 8.47 -18.05
C ALA A 32 15.49 8.97 -19.16
N GLU A 33 14.20 8.68 -19.00
CA GLU A 33 13.15 9.02 -19.99
C GLU A 33 11.96 9.70 -19.28
N PRO A 34 12.10 10.97 -18.85
CA PRO A 34 11.08 11.64 -18.02
C PRO A 34 9.73 11.82 -18.68
N ASP A 35 9.69 11.83 -20.02
CA ASP A 35 8.46 11.98 -20.81
C ASP A 35 7.78 10.65 -21.14
N ARG A 36 8.40 9.51 -20.79
CA ARG A 36 7.82 8.19 -21.01
C ARG A 36 6.58 8.02 -20.14
N ASP A 37 5.47 7.59 -20.74
CA ASP A 37 4.23 7.35 -20.00
C ASP A 37 4.29 5.98 -19.30
N VAL A 38 4.55 6.02 -18.00
CA VAL A 38 4.62 4.84 -17.13
C VAL A 38 3.62 4.98 -16.01
N THR A 39 2.74 4.00 -15.89
CA THR A 39 1.73 3.93 -14.83
C THR A 39 2.03 2.74 -13.92
N LEU A 40 2.21 3.02 -12.63
CA LEU A 40 2.13 2.00 -11.58
C LEU A 40 0.68 1.57 -11.41
N SER A 41 0.45 0.28 -11.28
CA SER A 41 -0.84 -0.32 -10.97
C SER A 41 -0.68 -1.28 -9.80
N THR A 42 -1.65 -1.39 -8.93
CA THR A 42 -1.61 -2.38 -7.83
C THR A 42 -1.48 -3.79 -8.39
N VAL A 43 -2.37 -4.17 -9.27
CA VAL A 43 -2.36 -5.48 -9.94
C VAL A 43 -2.68 -5.31 -11.42
N LEU A 44 -2.09 -6.15 -12.26
CA LEU A 44 -2.38 -6.24 -13.70
C LEU A 44 -3.09 -7.57 -14.01
N PRO A 45 -3.76 -7.69 -15.16
CA PRO A 45 -4.36 -8.94 -15.62
C PRO A 45 -3.38 -10.10 -15.47
N LEU A 46 -3.87 -11.27 -15.03
CA LEU A 46 -3.06 -12.47 -14.81
C LEU A 46 -1.84 -12.26 -13.89
N ALA A 47 -1.87 -11.21 -13.05
CA ALA A 47 -0.75 -10.82 -12.21
C ALA A 47 0.57 -10.62 -12.98
N TRP A 48 0.49 -10.12 -14.22
CA TRP A 48 1.69 -9.75 -14.97
C TRP A 48 2.50 -8.69 -14.23
N PRO A 49 3.82 -8.80 -14.19
CA PRO A 49 4.67 -7.80 -13.57
C PRO A 49 4.72 -6.48 -14.34
N ALA A 50 4.48 -6.51 -15.67
CA ALA A 50 4.33 -5.32 -16.48
C ALA A 50 3.61 -5.65 -17.80
N MET A 51 3.12 -4.61 -18.48
CA MET A 51 2.62 -4.71 -19.85
C MET A 51 2.83 -3.39 -20.59
N VAL A 52 2.93 -3.48 -21.92
CA VAL A 52 2.92 -2.34 -22.82
C VAL A 52 1.62 -2.37 -23.60
N ARG A 53 0.82 -1.32 -23.53
CA ARG A 53 -0.43 -1.19 -24.28
C ARG A 53 -0.16 -0.97 -25.77
N ALA A 54 -1.20 -1.15 -26.60
CA ALA A 54 -1.11 -0.91 -28.04
C ALA A 54 -0.73 0.54 -28.38
N ASP A 55 -1.08 1.51 -27.54
CA ASP A 55 -0.70 2.92 -27.65
C ASP A 55 0.72 3.24 -27.13
N GLY A 56 1.45 2.23 -26.64
CA GLY A 56 2.82 2.37 -26.15
C GLY A 56 2.94 2.77 -24.68
N ARG A 57 1.84 3.01 -23.95
CA ARG A 57 1.88 3.25 -22.49
C ARG A 57 2.34 2.01 -21.75
N VAL A 58 3.24 2.20 -20.78
CA VAL A 58 3.78 1.13 -19.95
C VAL A 58 3.00 1.06 -18.64
N PHE A 59 2.60 -0.14 -18.25
CA PHE A 59 2.00 -0.41 -16.95
C PHE A 59 2.91 -1.35 -16.15
N LEU A 60 3.20 -0.98 -14.91
CA LEU A 60 3.99 -1.77 -13.96
C LEU A 60 3.06 -2.29 -12.85
N GLY A 61 2.96 -3.61 -12.71
CA GLY A 61 2.14 -4.26 -11.67
C GLY A 61 2.93 -4.42 -10.38
N LEU A 62 2.39 -3.92 -9.26
CA LEU A 62 3.07 -3.93 -7.97
C LEU A 62 2.85 -5.23 -7.19
N GLN A 63 1.63 -5.79 -7.21
CA GLN A 63 1.25 -6.98 -6.45
C GLN A 63 1.62 -8.27 -7.20
N VAL A 64 2.90 -8.49 -7.39
CA VAL A 64 3.47 -9.68 -8.03
C VAL A 64 4.22 -10.54 -7.02
N ALA A 65 4.39 -11.82 -7.34
CA ALA A 65 5.21 -12.71 -6.51
C ALA A 65 6.66 -12.21 -6.46
N ALA A 66 7.18 -11.98 -5.25
CA ALA A 66 8.60 -11.68 -5.05
C ALA A 66 9.43 -12.92 -5.37
N ARG A 67 10.43 -12.80 -6.24
CA ARG A 67 11.24 -13.92 -6.73
C ARG A 67 12.68 -13.87 -6.27
N SER A 68 13.30 -12.67 -6.31
CA SER A 68 14.70 -12.48 -5.90
C SER A 68 14.88 -12.26 -4.38
N GLY A 69 13.78 -12.11 -3.63
CA GLY A 69 13.82 -11.65 -2.24
C GLY A 69 13.99 -10.13 -2.09
N ASP A 70 14.06 -9.39 -3.18
CA ASP A 70 14.02 -7.93 -3.25
C ASP A 70 12.97 -7.47 -4.27
N VAL A 71 11.79 -7.09 -3.77
CA VAL A 71 10.65 -6.68 -4.61
C VAL A 71 11.00 -5.50 -5.52
N SER A 72 11.75 -4.51 -5.01
CA SER A 72 12.15 -3.36 -5.81
C SER A 72 13.04 -3.75 -6.99
N ARG A 73 13.89 -4.76 -6.80
CA ARG A 73 14.72 -5.35 -7.85
C ARG A 73 13.88 -6.12 -8.89
N ASP A 74 12.89 -6.89 -8.42
CA ASP A 74 11.99 -7.63 -9.32
C ASP A 74 11.17 -6.70 -10.20
N LEU A 75 10.67 -5.61 -9.62
CA LEU A 75 9.92 -4.57 -10.33
C LEU A 75 10.83 -3.73 -11.27
N GLY A 76 12.06 -3.44 -10.85
CA GLY A 76 13.06 -2.77 -11.70
C GLY A 76 13.31 -3.58 -12.97
N TRP A 77 13.53 -4.88 -12.83
CA TRP A 77 13.66 -5.78 -13.99
C TRP A 77 12.41 -5.75 -14.89
N ALA A 78 11.21 -5.84 -14.31
CA ALA A 78 9.98 -5.84 -15.09
C ALA A 78 9.78 -4.54 -15.87
N LEU A 79 10.15 -3.40 -15.25
CA LEU A 79 10.10 -2.10 -15.88
C LEU A 79 11.10 -2.01 -17.06
N GLU A 80 12.35 -2.44 -16.87
CA GLU A 80 13.35 -2.48 -17.95
C GLU A 80 12.90 -3.33 -19.13
N GLN A 81 12.29 -4.52 -18.87
CA GLN A 81 11.75 -5.37 -19.93
C GLN A 81 10.60 -4.67 -20.67
N ALA A 82 9.70 -4.01 -19.96
CA ALA A 82 8.56 -3.31 -20.56
C ALA A 82 9.01 -2.10 -21.40
N LEU A 83 10.03 -1.36 -20.96
CA LEU A 83 10.59 -0.24 -21.72
C LEU A 83 11.22 -0.69 -23.04
N ALA A 84 11.77 -1.89 -23.11
CA ALA A 84 12.38 -2.47 -24.30
C ALA A 84 11.37 -3.23 -25.21
N ALA A 85 10.16 -3.52 -24.72
CA ALA A 85 9.19 -4.33 -25.44
C ALA A 85 8.37 -3.50 -26.45
N PRO A 86 7.92 -4.10 -27.56
CA PRO A 86 7.03 -3.43 -28.48
C PRO A 86 5.63 -3.22 -27.89
N PRO A 87 4.85 -2.25 -28.42
CA PRO A 87 3.46 -2.06 -28.06
C PRO A 87 2.63 -3.35 -28.16
N GLY A 88 1.67 -3.53 -27.23
CA GLY A 88 0.81 -4.70 -27.16
C GLY A 88 1.43 -5.91 -26.43
N SER A 89 2.60 -5.76 -25.80
CA SER A 89 3.33 -6.88 -25.19
C SER A 89 3.05 -7.01 -23.69
N PRO A 90 2.57 -8.17 -23.21
CA PRO A 90 2.63 -8.52 -21.79
C PRO A 90 4.06 -8.94 -21.43
N ILE A 91 4.53 -8.55 -20.27
CA ILE A 91 5.81 -9.01 -19.72
C ILE A 91 5.53 -10.22 -18.84
N GLN A 92 6.07 -11.35 -19.25
CA GLN A 92 5.95 -12.58 -18.47
C GLN A 92 7.22 -12.80 -17.65
N PRO A 93 7.09 -13.22 -16.39
CA PRO A 93 8.26 -13.48 -15.57
C PRO A 93 8.99 -14.74 -16.06
N VAL A 94 10.23 -14.57 -16.49
CA VAL A 94 11.10 -15.67 -16.93
C VAL A 94 12.22 -15.85 -15.90
N GLY A 95 12.08 -16.89 -15.06
CA GLY A 95 13.12 -17.21 -14.07
C GLY A 95 13.28 -16.16 -12.96
N LEU A 96 14.46 -16.14 -12.32
CA LEU A 96 14.84 -15.13 -11.34
C LEU A 96 15.48 -13.95 -12.08
N PRO A 97 15.11 -12.70 -11.75
CA PRO A 97 15.82 -11.55 -12.28
C PRO A 97 17.29 -11.61 -11.82
N GLY A 98 18.20 -11.48 -12.75
CA GLY A 98 19.65 -11.42 -12.47
C GLY A 98 20.05 -10.15 -11.71
N LYS A 99 21.34 -9.81 -11.73
CA LYS A 99 21.80 -8.49 -11.25
C LYS A 99 21.23 -7.39 -12.14
N GLY A 100 20.86 -6.22 -11.59
CA GLY A 100 20.32 -5.09 -12.35
C GLY A 100 19.78 -3.99 -11.43
N ALA A 101 19.13 -2.99 -12.00
CA ALA A 101 18.62 -1.83 -11.31
C ALA A 101 17.43 -2.17 -10.38
N ARG A 102 17.33 -1.43 -9.29
CA ARG A 102 16.13 -1.36 -8.44
C ARG A 102 15.25 -0.20 -8.89
N LEU A 103 14.03 -0.11 -8.40
CA LEU A 103 13.17 1.06 -8.70
C LEU A 103 13.83 2.38 -8.32
N GLN A 104 14.57 2.43 -7.21
CA GLN A 104 15.32 3.60 -6.75
C GLN A 104 16.38 4.10 -7.76
N ASP A 105 16.89 3.20 -8.61
CA ASP A 105 17.88 3.51 -9.63
C ASP A 105 17.23 3.97 -10.96
N LEU A 106 15.94 3.72 -11.16
CA LEU A 106 15.20 3.97 -12.39
C LEU A 106 14.23 5.16 -12.29
N LEU A 107 13.68 5.42 -11.10
CA LEU A 107 12.63 6.40 -10.89
C LEU A 107 13.18 7.74 -10.39
N ALA A 108 12.64 8.82 -10.93
CA ALA A 108 12.87 10.15 -10.39
C ALA A 108 12.25 10.27 -8.98
N PRO A 109 12.85 11.05 -8.06
CA PRO A 109 12.37 11.20 -6.69
C PRO A 109 11.15 12.14 -6.62
N THR A 110 10.09 11.80 -7.36
CA THR A 110 8.83 12.55 -7.40
C THR A 110 7.76 11.86 -6.56
N PRO A 111 6.94 12.61 -5.81
CA PRO A 111 5.84 12.05 -5.04
C PRO A 111 4.83 11.29 -5.92
N LEU A 112 4.26 10.21 -5.38
CA LEU A 112 3.22 9.45 -6.03
C LEU A 112 1.89 10.23 -6.05
N LYS A 113 1.38 10.52 -7.24
CA LYS A 113 0.01 10.99 -7.43
C LYS A 113 -0.91 9.79 -7.54
N LEU A 114 -1.38 9.33 -6.38
CA LEU A 114 -2.15 8.11 -6.23
C LEU A 114 -3.64 8.33 -6.52
N THR A 115 -4.22 7.45 -7.33
CA THR A 115 -5.67 7.33 -7.55
C THR A 115 -6.11 5.94 -7.10
N VAL A 116 -7.00 5.87 -6.11
CA VAL A 116 -7.68 4.64 -5.69
C VAL A 116 -8.93 4.47 -6.56
N HIS A 117 -9.16 3.25 -7.05
CA HIS A 117 -10.27 2.92 -7.94
C HIS A 117 -11.24 1.94 -7.26
N GLU A 118 -12.49 1.98 -7.66
CA GLU A 118 -13.52 1.02 -7.23
C GLU A 118 -13.41 -0.33 -7.96
N GLY A 119 -12.66 -0.36 -9.07
CA GLY A 119 -12.47 -1.54 -9.90
C GLY A 119 -11.20 -1.45 -10.76
N PHE A 120 -11.09 -2.37 -11.70
CA PHE A 120 -9.93 -2.54 -12.57
C PHE A 120 -10.18 -2.05 -14.01
N ASP A 121 -11.11 -1.11 -14.21
CA ASP A 121 -11.46 -0.60 -15.54
C ASP A 121 -10.26 0.01 -16.26
N TYR A 122 -9.27 0.51 -15.50
CA TYR A 122 -7.99 1.00 -16.05
C TYR A 122 -7.13 -0.08 -16.72
N TRP A 123 -7.47 -1.38 -16.60
CA TRP A 123 -6.73 -2.45 -17.27
C TRP A 123 -6.89 -2.40 -18.77
N ILE A 124 -8.03 -1.99 -19.25
CA ILE A 124 -8.36 -1.96 -20.67
C ILE A 124 -8.74 -0.55 -21.12
N GLU A 125 -8.38 -0.22 -22.33
CA GLU A 125 -8.84 1.00 -22.99
C GLU A 125 -10.27 0.78 -23.46
N GLY A 126 -11.16 1.77 -23.26
CA GLY A 126 -12.56 1.63 -23.60
C GLY A 126 -13.30 0.59 -22.75
N ALA A 127 -12.98 0.48 -21.47
CA ALA A 127 -13.62 -0.49 -20.54
C ALA A 127 -15.16 -0.39 -20.54
N ALA A 128 -15.70 0.81 -20.73
CA ALA A 128 -17.13 1.04 -20.83
C ALA A 128 -17.77 0.37 -22.06
N ASP A 129 -16.98 0.17 -23.12
CA ASP A 129 -17.42 -0.43 -24.39
C ASP A 129 -16.99 -1.91 -24.49
N ALA A 130 -16.48 -2.49 -23.40
CA ALA A 130 -16.05 -3.89 -23.38
C ALA A 130 -17.26 -4.82 -23.54
N GLU A 131 -17.14 -5.82 -24.41
CA GLU A 131 -18.18 -6.79 -24.67
C GLU A 131 -17.71 -8.25 -24.49
N GLY A 132 -18.66 -9.17 -24.36
CA GLY A 132 -18.39 -10.60 -24.36
C GLY A 132 -17.55 -11.07 -23.16
N GLU A 133 -16.53 -11.90 -23.42
CA GLU A 133 -15.69 -12.51 -22.38
C GLU A 133 -14.84 -11.49 -21.63
N VAL A 134 -14.46 -10.39 -22.29
CA VAL A 134 -13.65 -9.31 -21.68
C VAL A 134 -14.47 -8.60 -20.62
N ALA A 135 -15.71 -8.19 -20.95
CA ALA A 135 -16.65 -7.57 -20.01
C ALA A 135 -16.90 -8.49 -18.80
N THR A 136 -17.23 -9.76 -19.06
CA THR A 136 -17.51 -10.74 -18.00
C THR A 136 -16.29 -10.95 -17.08
N SER A 137 -15.09 -10.98 -17.64
CA SER A 137 -13.85 -11.13 -16.86
C SER A 137 -13.56 -9.91 -16.00
N LEU A 138 -13.79 -8.71 -16.53
CA LEU A 138 -13.63 -7.45 -15.82
C LEU A 138 -14.67 -7.32 -14.68
N GLU A 139 -15.93 -7.64 -14.92
CA GLU A 139 -16.97 -7.66 -13.90
C GLU A 139 -16.62 -8.58 -12.73
N ARG A 140 -16.12 -9.79 -13.02
CA ARG A 140 -15.66 -10.73 -11.97
C ARG A 140 -14.48 -10.19 -11.18
N ALA A 141 -13.53 -9.55 -11.84
CA ALA A 141 -12.41 -8.92 -11.17
C ALA A 141 -12.89 -7.76 -10.27
N ASN A 142 -13.75 -6.89 -10.79
CA ASN A 142 -14.32 -5.77 -10.05
C ASN A 142 -15.13 -6.23 -8.83
N ALA A 143 -15.91 -7.30 -8.96
CA ALA A 143 -16.67 -7.87 -7.85
C ALA A 143 -15.79 -8.40 -6.69
N SER A 144 -14.50 -8.60 -6.93
CA SER A 144 -13.54 -9.03 -5.90
C SER A 144 -12.84 -7.88 -5.17
N VAL A 145 -13.02 -6.64 -5.65
CA VAL A 145 -12.38 -5.46 -5.06
C VAL A 145 -13.00 -5.17 -3.69
N VAL A 146 -12.15 -5.07 -2.68
CA VAL A 146 -12.54 -4.61 -1.36
C VAL A 146 -12.70 -3.08 -1.40
N PRO A 147 -13.88 -2.51 -1.11
CA PRO A 147 -14.04 -1.07 -1.03
C PRO A 147 -12.98 -0.44 -0.12
N THR A 148 -12.20 0.46 -0.67
CA THR A 148 -11.04 1.06 0.01
C THR A 148 -10.98 2.55 -0.30
N VAL A 149 -10.84 3.37 0.73
CA VAL A 149 -10.73 4.84 0.63
C VAL A 149 -9.46 5.28 1.35
N ARG A 150 -8.63 6.06 0.67
CA ARG A 150 -7.48 6.73 1.28
C ARG A 150 -7.94 7.96 2.03
N LEU A 151 -7.58 8.08 3.30
CA LEU A 151 -7.84 9.28 4.07
C LEU A 151 -6.92 10.42 3.60
N SER A 152 -7.45 11.63 3.63
CA SER A 152 -6.75 12.83 3.18
C SER A 152 -6.02 13.55 4.33
N SER A 153 -6.47 13.37 5.55
CA SER A 153 -5.96 14.06 6.74
C SER A 153 -4.58 13.58 7.20
N VAL A 154 -4.19 12.38 6.80
CA VAL A 154 -2.89 11.77 7.14
C VAL A 154 -2.33 10.97 5.98
N VAL A 155 -1.02 10.70 6.02
CA VAL A 155 -0.36 9.90 4.97
C VAL A 155 -0.64 8.42 5.17
N SER A 156 -0.97 7.71 4.10
CA SER A 156 -1.04 6.24 3.98
C SER A 156 -1.96 5.54 4.98
N ALA A 157 -3.07 6.18 5.34
CA ALA A 157 -4.16 5.58 6.09
C ALA A 157 -5.33 5.23 5.16
N TYR A 158 -5.84 4.01 5.28
CA TYR A 158 -6.85 3.47 4.39
C TYR A 158 -8.02 2.87 5.18
N TRP A 159 -9.20 3.42 4.96
CA TRP A 159 -10.45 2.79 5.34
C TRP A 159 -10.76 1.67 4.36
N CYS A 160 -11.20 0.50 4.85
CA CYS A 160 -11.60 -0.60 3.99
C CYS A 160 -12.77 -1.37 4.59
N ARG A 161 -13.68 -1.85 3.72
CA ARG A 161 -14.85 -2.64 4.11
C ARG A 161 -14.71 -4.07 3.59
N MET A 162 -14.45 -5.00 4.51
CA MET A 162 -14.36 -6.42 4.21
C MET A 162 -15.65 -7.14 4.65
N ARG A 163 -16.56 -7.36 3.74
CA ARG A 163 -17.91 -7.89 4.04
C ARG A 163 -18.64 -6.99 5.02
N GLU A 164 -18.96 -7.49 6.22
CA GLU A 164 -19.64 -6.74 7.29
C GLU A 164 -18.71 -6.03 8.26
N ARG A 165 -17.39 -6.13 8.05
CA ARG A 165 -16.38 -5.51 8.92
C ARG A 165 -15.72 -4.35 8.24
N THR A 166 -15.59 -3.28 8.97
CA THR A 166 -14.90 -2.07 8.53
C THR A 166 -13.62 -1.88 9.35
N HIS A 167 -12.54 -1.54 8.69
CA HIS A 167 -11.23 -1.38 9.31
C HIS A 167 -10.56 -0.10 8.85
N LEU A 168 -9.72 0.47 9.70
CA LEU A 168 -8.65 1.37 9.30
C LEU A 168 -7.33 0.57 9.31
N ARG A 169 -6.56 0.69 8.23
CA ARG A 169 -5.19 0.19 8.12
C ARG A 169 -4.28 1.37 7.84
N TRP A 170 -3.25 1.54 8.63
CA TRP A 170 -2.39 2.71 8.54
C TRP A 170 -0.92 2.30 8.43
N VAL A 171 -0.30 2.53 7.29
CA VAL A 171 1.14 2.27 7.10
C VAL A 171 1.92 3.45 7.66
N LEU A 172 2.72 3.21 8.68
CA LEU A 172 3.46 4.24 9.39
C LEU A 172 4.95 4.20 9.02
N PRO A 173 5.60 5.38 8.79
CA PRO A 173 6.98 5.44 8.33
C PRO A 173 8.00 5.23 9.44
N GLU A 174 7.60 5.36 10.69
CA GLU A 174 8.48 5.29 11.85
C GLU A 174 9.11 3.91 12.00
N ALA A 175 10.31 3.86 12.54
CA ALA A 175 10.96 2.61 12.91
C ALA A 175 10.10 1.86 13.95
N GLU A 176 10.08 0.53 13.85
CA GLU A 176 9.16 -0.32 14.61
C GLU A 176 9.28 -0.12 16.13
N GLU A 177 10.50 -0.08 16.66
CA GLU A 177 10.72 0.02 18.13
C GLU A 177 10.18 1.33 18.72
N PRO A 178 10.55 2.54 18.21
CA PRO A 178 9.95 3.78 18.67
C PRO A 178 8.43 3.85 18.50
N LEU A 179 7.92 3.31 17.38
CA LEU A 179 6.49 3.29 17.12
C LEU A 179 5.74 2.41 18.13
N LEU A 180 6.25 1.22 18.45
CA LEU A 180 5.66 0.34 19.46
C LEU A 180 5.69 0.98 20.84
N ASP A 181 6.75 1.71 21.17
CA ASP A 181 6.86 2.44 22.43
C ASP A 181 5.81 3.56 22.52
N ALA A 182 5.62 4.32 21.44
CA ALA A 182 4.60 5.37 21.37
C ALA A 182 3.18 4.79 21.46
N LEU A 183 2.89 3.70 20.74
CA LEU A 183 1.60 3.00 20.82
C LEU A 183 1.34 2.45 22.25
N ALA A 184 2.38 1.99 22.93
CA ALA A 184 2.27 1.52 24.31
C ALA A 184 1.92 2.65 25.29
N ARG A 185 2.55 3.82 25.15
CA ARG A 185 2.20 5.03 25.92
C ARG A 185 0.75 5.44 25.70
N LEU A 186 0.31 5.48 24.44
CA LEU A 186 -1.08 5.78 24.10
C LEU A 186 -2.04 4.72 24.67
N SER A 187 -1.67 3.45 24.67
CA SER A 187 -2.49 2.35 25.19
C SER A 187 -2.77 2.51 26.69
N VAL A 188 -1.75 2.86 27.48
CA VAL A 188 -1.89 3.05 28.92
C VAL A 188 -2.81 4.24 29.24
N ASN A 189 -2.73 5.31 28.43
CA ASN A 189 -3.51 6.53 28.63
C ASN A 189 -4.89 6.49 27.95
N GLY A 190 -5.30 5.32 27.39
CA GLY A 190 -6.58 5.21 26.66
C GLY A 190 -6.61 5.96 25.34
N GLY A 191 -5.46 6.40 24.83
CA GLY A 191 -5.31 7.27 23.66
C GLY A 191 -5.24 6.56 22.30
N LEU A 192 -5.35 5.23 22.26
CA LEU A 192 -5.27 4.46 20.99
C LEU A 192 -6.56 4.49 20.14
N GLY A 193 -7.68 4.92 20.70
CA GLY A 193 -8.95 4.97 19.98
C GLY A 193 -8.97 6.09 18.93
N ILE A 194 -9.72 5.88 17.86
CA ILE A 194 -10.02 6.85 16.78
C ILE A 194 -11.51 7.23 16.79
N GLY A 195 -12.06 7.42 17.99
CA GLY A 195 -13.46 7.76 18.23
C GLY A 195 -14.20 6.67 18.96
N ALA A 196 -15.50 6.92 19.21
CA ALA A 196 -16.37 5.98 19.90
C ALA A 196 -16.48 4.65 19.13
N ASP A 197 -16.60 3.57 19.87
CA ASP A 197 -16.80 2.20 19.35
C ASP A 197 -15.72 1.70 18.39
N THR A 198 -14.54 2.33 18.40
CA THR A 198 -13.38 1.88 17.64
C THR A 198 -12.41 1.12 18.53
N ARG A 199 -11.76 0.11 17.97
CA ARG A 199 -10.86 -0.74 18.73
C ARG A 199 -9.57 -1.03 17.95
N TYR A 200 -8.44 -0.69 18.55
CA TYR A 200 -7.16 -1.20 18.06
C TYR A 200 -7.11 -2.74 18.20
N VAL A 201 -6.95 -3.45 17.08
CA VAL A 201 -6.97 -4.91 17.05
C VAL A 201 -5.60 -5.54 16.97
N GLY A 202 -4.61 -4.80 16.54
CA GLY A 202 -3.23 -5.26 16.42
C GLY A 202 -2.52 -4.59 15.28
N SER A 203 -1.38 -5.12 14.90
CA SER A 203 -0.60 -4.67 13.75
C SER A 203 -0.01 -5.85 12.99
N PHE A 204 0.33 -5.64 11.74
CA PHE A 204 1.16 -6.55 10.97
C PHE A 204 2.38 -5.81 10.43
N ARG A 205 3.38 -6.57 9.98
CA ARG A 205 4.57 -6.02 9.33
C ARG A 205 4.46 -6.21 7.84
N ALA A 206 4.69 -5.14 7.09
CA ALA A 206 4.71 -5.14 5.64
C ALA A 206 5.97 -4.42 5.15
N HIS A 207 6.82 -5.13 4.44
CA HIS A 207 8.03 -4.55 3.81
C HIS A 207 8.88 -3.69 4.75
N GLY A 208 9.03 -4.13 6.01
CA GLY A 208 9.84 -3.44 7.02
C GLY A 208 9.15 -2.30 7.75
N LEU A 209 7.88 -2.04 7.45
CA LEU A 209 7.05 -1.07 8.15
C LEU A 209 5.98 -1.75 9.01
N LEU A 210 5.55 -1.07 10.07
CA LEU A 210 4.45 -1.52 10.92
C LEU A 210 3.14 -0.93 10.39
N VAL A 211 2.11 -1.77 10.35
CA VAL A 211 0.76 -1.40 9.89
C VAL A 211 -0.24 -1.68 11.02
N PRO A 212 -0.50 -0.72 11.89
CA PRO A 212 -1.58 -0.79 12.86
C PRO A 212 -2.95 -0.89 12.19
N VAL A 213 -3.86 -1.62 12.85
CA VAL A 213 -5.23 -1.87 12.37
C VAL A 213 -6.23 -1.58 13.48
N TRP A 214 -7.31 -0.92 13.12
CA TRP A 214 -8.46 -0.66 13.98
C TRP A 214 -9.72 -1.26 13.38
N ASP A 215 -10.51 -1.96 14.22
CA ASP A 215 -11.90 -2.28 13.92
C ASP A 215 -12.74 -1.01 14.07
N LEU A 216 -13.65 -0.82 13.15
CA LEU A 216 -14.58 0.29 13.10
C LEU A 216 -16.03 -0.22 13.16
N PRO A 217 -16.98 0.58 13.63
CA PRO A 217 -18.40 0.30 13.42
C PRO A 217 -18.71 0.11 11.93
N SER A 218 -19.60 -0.82 11.61
CA SER A 218 -19.92 -1.19 10.22
C SER A 218 -20.57 -0.06 9.41
N ASP A 219 -21.18 0.90 10.09
CA ASP A 219 -21.82 2.10 9.53
C ASP A 219 -20.88 3.31 9.45
N ARG A 220 -19.64 3.16 9.92
CA ARG A 220 -18.67 4.25 9.90
C ARG A 220 -18.01 4.35 8.52
N GLU A 221 -18.32 5.45 7.82
CA GLU A 221 -17.71 5.76 6.53
C GLU A 221 -16.36 6.50 6.67
N ALA A 222 -15.60 6.56 5.59
CA ALA A 222 -14.24 7.11 5.58
C ALA A 222 -14.18 8.58 6.01
N ASP A 223 -15.11 9.41 5.53
CA ASP A 223 -15.15 10.85 5.83
C ASP A 223 -15.27 11.12 7.32
N ALA A 224 -15.99 10.27 8.05
CA ALA A 224 -16.15 10.40 9.49
C ALA A 224 -14.86 10.08 10.29
N LEU A 225 -13.81 9.59 9.62
CA LEU A 225 -12.53 9.26 10.24
C LEU A 225 -11.46 10.34 10.07
N GLU A 226 -11.65 11.30 9.17
CA GLU A 226 -10.63 12.31 8.85
C GLU A 226 -10.15 13.05 10.10
N GLU A 227 -11.05 13.66 10.86
CA GLU A 227 -10.72 14.39 12.08
C GLU A 227 -10.19 13.46 13.21
N PRO A 228 -10.85 12.33 13.55
CA PRO A 228 -10.36 11.42 14.58
C PRO A 228 -8.98 10.83 14.29
N VAL A 229 -8.66 10.53 13.03
CA VAL A 229 -7.35 9.98 12.65
C VAL A 229 -6.28 11.07 12.68
N ALA A 230 -6.57 12.29 12.24
CA ALA A 230 -5.67 13.44 12.41
C ALA A 230 -5.37 13.70 13.89
N ALA A 231 -6.38 13.62 14.76
CA ALA A 231 -6.20 13.75 16.21
C ALA A 231 -5.36 12.60 16.80
N LEU A 232 -5.51 11.35 16.29
CA LEU A 232 -4.63 10.25 16.68
C LEU A 232 -3.19 10.50 16.22
N ARG A 233 -2.98 11.03 14.99
CA ARG A 233 -1.62 11.38 14.52
C ARG A 233 -0.95 12.37 15.45
N ALA A 234 -1.63 13.43 15.87
CA ALA A 234 -1.08 14.40 16.80
C ALA A 234 -0.67 13.77 18.14
N ARG A 235 -1.52 12.91 18.71
CA ARG A 235 -1.18 12.17 19.94
C ARG A 235 0.00 11.21 19.74
N LEU A 236 0.09 10.58 18.58
CA LEU A 236 1.20 9.68 18.24
C LEU A 236 2.52 10.46 18.14
N ASP A 237 2.50 11.64 17.50
CA ASP A 237 3.67 12.50 17.37
C ASP A 237 4.17 12.97 18.76
N GLU A 238 3.26 13.32 19.65
CA GLU A 238 3.60 13.67 21.03
C GLU A 238 4.23 12.46 21.78
N ALA A 239 3.64 11.27 21.62
CA ALA A 239 4.14 10.06 22.25
C ALA A 239 5.52 9.62 21.69
N LEU A 240 5.76 9.81 20.39
CA LEU A 240 7.06 9.58 19.74
C LEU A 240 8.13 10.55 20.23
N GLY A 241 7.75 11.82 20.47
CA GLY A 241 8.63 12.86 21.02
C GLY A 241 8.89 12.74 22.53
N SER A 242 8.18 11.85 23.23
CA SER A 242 8.30 11.73 24.68
C SER A 242 9.66 11.16 25.10
N PRO A 243 10.46 11.87 25.88
CA PRO A 243 11.77 11.41 26.32
C PRO A 243 11.68 10.32 27.41
N GLY A 244 12.67 9.45 27.46
CA GLY A 244 12.88 8.51 28.54
C GLY A 244 12.34 7.11 28.31
N PRO A 245 12.73 6.16 29.18
CA PRO A 245 12.35 4.78 29.06
C PRO A 245 10.87 4.57 29.41
N LEU A 246 10.29 3.51 28.88
CA LEU A 246 8.93 3.10 29.22
C LEU A 246 8.79 2.78 30.72
N THR A 247 7.67 3.19 31.31
CA THR A 247 7.23 2.77 32.65
C THR A 247 6.93 1.27 32.69
N THR A 248 6.65 0.72 33.87
CA THR A 248 6.29 -0.70 34.02
C THR A 248 4.98 -1.04 33.28
N ASP A 249 4.00 -0.14 33.34
CA ASP A 249 2.70 -0.36 32.69
C ASP A 249 2.79 -0.22 31.18
N GLU A 250 3.60 0.72 30.69
CA GLU A 250 3.88 0.87 29.25
C GLU A 250 4.63 -0.34 28.70
N ARG A 251 5.61 -0.90 29.44
CA ARG A 251 6.28 -2.15 29.01
C ARG A 251 5.30 -3.32 28.94
N ARG A 252 4.37 -3.42 29.89
CA ARG A 252 3.32 -4.44 29.87
C ARG A 252 2.38 -4.23 28.68
N ALA A 253 1.96 -2.99 28.42
CA ALA A 253 1.15 -2.63 27.25
C ALA A 253 1.88 -2.99 25.96
N ARG A 254 3.16 -2.63 25.81
CA ARG A 254 3.99 -2.98 24.67
C ARG A 254 4.05 -4.48 24.40
N ALA A 255 4.25 -5.28 25.44
CA ALA A 255 4.23 -6.74 25.32
C ALA A 255 2.86 -7.26 24.85
N GLY A 256 1.77 -6.65 25.32
CA GLY A 256 0.41 -6.94 24.86
C GLY A 256 0.16 -6.56 23.40
N LEU A 257 0.73 -5.44 22.92
CA LEU A 257 0.67 -5.03 21.51
C LEU A 257 1.43 -6.02 20.61
N LEU A 258 2.63 -6.43 21.02
CA LEU A 258 3.44 -7.41 20.30
C LEU A 258 2.75 -8.78 20.19
N SER A 259 1.98 -9.20 21.20
CA SER A 259 1.24 -10.47 21.17
C SER A 259 0.04 -10.44 20.20
N ARG A 260 -0.44 -9.26 19.82
CA ARG A 260 -1.56 -9.05 18.88
C ARG A 260 -1.05 -8.86 17.44
N GLN A 261 -0.16 -9.74 17.00
CA GLN A 261 0.28 -9.72 15.60
C GLN A 261 -0.82 -10.30 14.71
N LEU A 262 -1.21 -9.51 13.70
CA LEU A 262 -2.15 -9.93 12.68
C LEU A 262 -1.38 -10.62 11.56
N THR A 263 -1.95 -11.72 11.05
CA THR A 263 -1.47 -12.34 9.81
C THR A 263 -2.40 -11.90 8.68
N LEU A 264 -1.85 -11.28 7.65
CA LEU A 264 -2.62 -11.06 6.41
C LEU A 264 -2.97 -12.42 5.81
N ARG A 265 -4.24 -12.69 5.65
CA ARG A 265 -4.78 -13.87 4.95
C ARG A 265 -5.63 -13.43 3.78
#